data_a69587e3ac8a1bcd794339a5f5368f95
#
_entry.id   a69587e3ac8a1bcd794339a5f5368f95
#
_cell.length_a   1.000
_cell.length_b   1.000
_cell.length_c   1.000
_cell.angle_alpha   90.00
_cell.angle_beta   90.00
_cell.angle_gamma   90.00
#
_symmetry.space_group_name_H-M   'P 1'
#
loop_
_entity.id
_entity.type
_entity.pdbx_description
1 polymer ?
#
loop_
_entity_poly.entity_id
_entity_poly.type
_entity_poly.pdbx_seq_one_letter_code
_entity_poly.pdbx_strand_id
1 'polypeptide(L)'
;MDFNQSPLLVIWEVTQACDLACVHCRASAQSRRDNRELSLDEGRQLLEEIKSFGDPMMVFTGGDPLKRPDIFDLLRHSVKVGLRTNVTPSATPLLTPAAISHFQDCGISRMAISLDGPDAPTHDSFRGVRGTFDTAESER
;
A
#
# COMPACT_ATOMS: atom_id res chain seq x y z
N MET A 1 -13.88 7.73 -21.46
CA MET A 1 -14.07 7.66 -19.98
C MET A 1 -14.50 9.04 -19.53
N ASP A 2 -15.60 9.16 -18.80
CA ASP A 2 -16.09 10.44 -18.27
C ASP A 2 -15.67 10.59 -16.81
N PHE A 3 -14.66 11.41 -16.56
CA PHE A 3 -14.14 11.65 -15.21
C PHE A 3 -15.10 12.43 -14.29
N ASN A 4 -16.20 12.96 -14.83
CA ASN A 4 -17.25 13.56 -14.01
C ASN A 4 -18.14 12.50 -13.34
N GLN A 5 -18.09 11.26 -13.83
CA GLN A 5 -18.89 10.15 -13.34
C GLN A 5 -18.08 9.16 -12.51
N SER A 6 -16.81 8.91 -12.85
CA SER A 6 -15.96 7.96 -12.15
C SER A 6 -14.48 8.35 -12.22
N PRO A 7 -13.74 8.28 -11.12
CA PRO A 7 -12.30 8.49 -11.14
C PRO A 7 -11.59 7.35 -11.90
N LEU A 8 -10.44 7.67 -12.50
CA LEU A 8 -9.55 6.67 -13.08
C LEU A 8 -8.85 5.83 -12.01
N LEU A 9 -8.51 6.47 -10.90
CA LEU A 9 -7.66 5.94 -9.84
C LEU A 9 -8.18 6.41 -8.50
N VAL A 10 -8.25 5.49 -7.53
CA VAL A 10 -8.47 5.79 -6.11
C VAL A 10 -7.25 5.30 -5.34
N ILE A 11 -6.62 6.19 -4.60
CA ILE A 11 -5.49 5.88 -3.72
C ILE A 11 -5.99 5.97 -2.27
N TRP A 12 -5.84 4.87 -1.53
CA TRP A 12 -6.18 4.83 -0.13
C TRP A 12 -4.94 4.63 0.73
N GLU A 13 -4.60 5.63 1.52
CA GLU A 13 -3.60 5.52 2.59
C GLU A 13 -4.24 4.80 3.78
N VAL A 14 -4.11 3.46 3.81
CA VAL A 14 -4.80 2.60 4.78
C VAL A 14 -4.29 2.74 6.21
N THR A 15 -3.10 3.30 6.37
CA THR A 15 -2.45 3.59 7.65
C THR A 15 -1.38 4.65 7.49
N GLN A 16 -1.12 5.43 8.54
CA GLN A 16 0.08 6.29 8.62
C GLN A 16 1.28 5.59 9.27
N ALA A 17 1.08 4.38 9.82
CA ALA A 17 2.17 3.65 10.45
C ALA A 17 3.23 3.21 9.43
N CYS A 18 4.50 3.48 9.73
CA CYS A 18 5.65 3.07 8.93
C CYS A 18 6.91 2.98 9.81
N ASP A 19 7.84 2.10 9.45
CA ASP A 19 9.14 2.00 10.09
C ASP A 19 10.23 2.79 9.36
N LEU A 20 9.88 3.45 8.22
CA LEU A 20 10.78 4.33 7.49
C LEU A 20 10.62 5.79 7.94
N ALA A 21 11.68 6.57 7.76
CA ALA A 21 11.74 7.99 8.09
C ALA A 21 12.11 8.85 6.86
N CYS A 22 11.42 8.61 5.74
CA CYS A 22 11.72 9.21 4.45
C CYS A 22 11.66 10.75 4.51
N VAL A 23 12.67 11.41 3.96
CA VAL A 23 12.79 12.88 3.96
C VAL A 23 11.66 13.59 3.19
N HIS A 24 11.04 12.89 2.23
CA HIS A 24 9.95 13.38 1.36
C HIS A 24 8.58 12.79 1.70
N CYS A 25 8.41 12.23 2.91
CA CYS A 25 7.20 11.48 3.26
C CYS A 25 5.93 12.35 3.15
N ARG A 26 5.12 12.12 2.12
CA ARG A 26 3.85 12.81 1.89
C ARG A 26 2.80 12.43 2.94
N ALA A 27 2.80 11.16 3.37
CA ALA A 27 1.84 10.64 4.35
C ALA A 27 2.13 11.11 5.80
N SER A 28 3.25 11.83 6.03
CA SER A 28 3.68 12.19 7.39
C SER A 28 3.69 10.98 8.32
N ALA A 29 4.34 9.91 7.86
CA ALA A 29 4.33 8.60 8.50
C ALA A 29 4.73 8.67 9.97
N GLN A 30 4.11 7.81 10.77
CA GLN A 30 4.30 7.69 12.21
C GLN A 30 4.68 6.25 12.57
N SER A 31 5.28 6.05 13.75
CA SER A 31 5.67 4.69 14.17
C SER A 31 4.48 3.80 14.54
N ARG A 32 3.32 4.38 14.82
CA ARG A 32 2.11 3.68 15.27
C ARG A 32 0.91 4.05 14.42
N ARG A 33 -0.04 3.12 14.37
CA ARG A 33 -1.35 3.34 13.74
C ARG A 33 -2.16 4.39 14.52
N ASP A 34 -2.94 5.18 13.77
CA ASP A 34 -3.94 6.10 14.34
C ASP A 34 -5.23 5.32 14.64
N ASN A 35 -5.83 5.58 15.81
CA ASN A 35 -7.09 4.95 16.21
C ASN A 35 -8.31 5.44 15.40
N ARG A 36 -8.13 6.46 14.57
CA ARG A 36 -9.14 7.01 13.64
C ARG A 36 -9.10 6.34 12.27
N GLU A 37 -8.18 5.41 12.04
CA GLU A 37 -8.17 4.62 10.79
C GLU A 37 -9.47 3.83 10.69
N LEU A 38 -10.02 3.71 9.48
CA LEU A 38 -11.21 2.91 9.25
C LEU A 38 -11.01 1.47 9.75
N SER A 39 -12.00 0.94 10.42
CA SER A 39 -12.07 -0.48 10.76
C SER A 39 -12.13 -1.36 9.51
N LEU A 40 -12.00 -2.67 9.67
CA LEU A 40 -12.13 -3.60 8.55
C LEU A 40 -13.51 -3.48 7.87
N ASP A 41 -14.58 -3.37 8.64
CA ASP A 41 -15.94 -3.31 8.10
C ASP A 41 -16.22 -1.97 7.40
N GLU A 42 -15.78 -0.85 7.97
CA GLU A 42 -15.85 0.46 7.30
C GLU A 42 -15.01 0.47 6.01
N GLY A 43 -13.83 -0.17 6.02
CA GLY A 43 -13.00 -0.32 4.84
C GLY A 43 -13.66 -1.16 3.75
N ARG A 44 -14.36 -2.23 4.10
CA ARG A 44 -15.14 -3.04 3.16
C ARG A 44 -16.28 -2.24 2.55
N GLN A 45 -17.02 -1.51 3.39
CA GLN A 45 -18.09 -0.63 2.91
C GLN A 45 -17.55 0.43 1.95
N LEU A 46 -16.43 1.08 2.27
CA LEU A 46 -15.79 2.05 1.38
C LEU A 46 -15.47 1.44 0.01
N LEU A 47 -14.95 0.21 -0.04
CA LEU A 47 -14.62 -0.47 -1.30
C LEU A 47 -15.87 -0.79 -2.12
N GLU A 48 -16.97 -1.19 -1.49
CA GLU A 48 -18.27 -1.41 -2.14
C GLU A 48 -18.86 -0.10 -2.69
N GLU A 49 -18.75 0.99 -1.94
CA GLU A 49 -19.19 2.32 -2.37
C GLU A 49 -18.35 2.80 -3.56
N ILE A 50 -17.01 2.65 -3.52
CA ILE A 50 -16.12 2.97 -4.65
C ILE A 50 -16.54 2.18 -5.89
N LYS A 51 -16.81 0.90 -5.76
CA LYS A 51 -17.25 0.05 -6.89
C LYS A 51 -18.60 0.50 -7.44
N SER A 52 -19.50 1.00 -6.61
CA SER A 52 -20.86 1.39 -7.01
C SER A 52 -20.90 2.55 -8.01
N PHE A 53 -19.88 3.42 -8.03
CA PHE A 53 -19.80 4.53 -8.97
C PHE A 53 -18.83 4.32 -10.14
N GLY A 54 -18.21 3.13 -10.26
CA GLY A 54 -17.42 2.79 -11.43
C GLY A 54 -16.37 1.69 -11.21
N ASP A 55 -15.42 1.62 -12.13
CA ASP A 55 -14.32 0.66 -12.12
C ASP A 55 -12.94 1.34 -12.00
N PRO A 56 -12.70 2.17 -10.99
CA PRO A 56 -11.40 2.79 -10.84
C PRO A 56 -10.33 1.74 -10.51
N MET A 57 -9.08 2.05 -10.87
CA MET A 57 -7.95 1.32 -10.32
C MET A 57 -7.79 1.68 -8.85
N MET A 58 -7.80 0.67 -7.99
CA MET A 58 -7.61 0.85 -6.54
C MET A 58 -6.15 0.63 -6.16
N VAL A 59 -5.56 1.56 -5.42
CA VAL A 59 -4.19 1.45 -4.90
C VAL A 59 -4.21 1.58 -3.38
N PHE A 60 -3.79 0.50 -2.72
CA PHE A 60 -3.58 0.48 -1.27
C PHE A 60 -2.15 0.92 -0.98
N THR A 61 -2.02 1.97 -0.20
CA THR A 61 -0.76 2.58 0.19
C THR A 61 -0.85 3.07 1.63
N GLY A 62 0.03 3.98 2.03
CA GLY A 62 0.00 4.62 3.35
C GLY A 62 1.40 4.96 3.79
N GLY A 63 1.66 4.81 5.07
CA GLY A 63 3.01 4.65 5.57
C GLY A 63 3.56 3.31 5.06
N ASP A 64 3.21 2.22 5.72
CA ASP A 64 3.45 0.86 5.21
C ASP A 64 2.15 0.04 5.37
N PRO A 65 1.49 -0.38 4.26
CA PRO A 65 0.28 -1.20 4.35
C PRO A 65 0.44 -2.46 5.20
N LEU A 66 1.65 -3.05 5.26
CA LEU A 66 1.94 -4.23 6.07
C LEU A 66 1.91 -3.98 7.59
N LYS A 67 1.91 -2.72 8.02
CA LYS A 67 1.67 -2.34 9.44
C LYS A 67 0.20 -2.49 9.83
N ARG A 68 -0.69 -2.65 8.85
CA ARG A 68 -2.12 -2.85 9.07
C ARG A 68 -2.43 -4.36 9.13
N PRO A 69 -2.88 -4.93 10.27
CA PRO A 69 -3.00 -6.38 10.45
C PRO A 69 -4.08 -7.04 9.57
N ASP A 70 -5.10 -6.28 9.17
CA ASP A 70 -6.21 -6.73 8.33
C ASP A 70 -6.05 -6.36 6.84
N ILE A 71 -4.83 -5.97 6.41
CA ILE A 71 -4.58 -5.54 5.02
C ILE A 71 -4.97 -6.61 4.00
N PHE A 72 -4.64 -7.86 4.26
CA PHE A 72 -4.93 -8.96 3.32
C PHE A 72 -6.44 -9.21 3.19
N ASP A 73 -7.22 -8.98 4.25
CA ASP A 73 -8.68 -9.09 4.20
C ASP A 73 -9.31 -7.96 3.37
N LEU A 74 -8.78 -6.75 3.48
CA LEU A 74 -9.18 -5.61 2.64
C LEU A 74 -8.84 -5.85 1.17
N LEU A 75 -7.63 -6.35 0.87
CA LEU A 75 -7.21 -6.67 -0.50
C LEU A 75 -8.10 -7.74 -1.13
N ARG A 76 -8.36 -8.84 -0.41
CA ARG A 76 -9.27 -9.89 -0.88
C ARG A 76 -10.67 -9.35 -1.13
N HIS A 77 -11.17 -8.49 -0.24
CA HIS A 77 -12.50 -7.88 -0.41
C HIS A 77 -12.54 -6.97 -1.64
N SER A 78 -11.51 -6.13 -1.84
CA SER A 78 -11.39 -5.27 -3.01
C SER A 78 -11.42 -6.06 -4.32
N VAL A 79 -10.66 -7.16 -4.40
CA VAL A 79 -10.69 -8.08 -5.57
C VAL A 79 -12.06 -8.74 -5.71
N LYS A 80 -12.66 -9.21 -4.61
CA LYS A 80 -13.97 -9.87 -4.60
C LYS A 80 -15.09 -8.98 -5.13
N VAL A 81 -15.08 -7.69 -4.81
CA VAL A 81 -16.09 -6.74 -5.35
C VAL A 81 -15.79 -6.29 -6.77
N GLY A 82 -14.69 -6.77 -7.37
CA GLY A 82 -14.35 -6.56 -8.78
C GLY A 82 -13.57 -5.28 -9.05
N LEU A 83 -12.87 -4.72 -8.06
CA LEU A 83 -11.93 -3.62 -8.28
C LEU A 83 -10.58 -4.15 -8.76
N ARG A 84 -9.93 -3.46 -9.69
CA ARG A 84 -8.56 -3.73 -10.08
C ARG A 84 -7.61 -3.24 -8.98
N THR A 85 -7.19 -4.18 -8.12
CA THR A 85 -6.52 -3.91 -6.84
C THR A 85 -5.00 -3.93 -7.01
N ASN A 86 -4.34 -2.91 -6.50
CA ASN A 86 -2.88 -2.79 -6.45
C ASN A 86 -2.44 -2.41 -5.03
N VAL A 87 -1.19 -2.72 -4.69
CA VAL A 87 -0.61 -2.39 -3.39
C VAL A 87 0.81 -1.83 -3.54
N THR A 88 1.16 -0.87 -2.69
CA THR A 88 2.50 -0.28 -2.64
C THR A 88 3.05 -0.38 -1.23
N PRO A 89 3.59 -1.54 -0.83
CA PRO A 89 4.24 -1.71 0.46
C PRO A 89 5.55 -0.93 0.52
N SER A 90 5.99 -0.62 1.73
CA SER A 90 7.32 -0.10 1.97
C SER A 90 8.35 -1.24 2.02
N ALA A 91 9.59 -0.96 1.57
CA ALA A 91 10.70 -1.91 1.69
C ALA A 91 11.20 -1.98 3.15
N THR A 92 10.36 -2.51 4.05
CA THR A 92 10.66 -2.74 5.46
C THR A 92 10.89 -4.24 5.69
N PRO A 93 11.41 -4.67 6.86
CA PRO A 93 11.51 -6.10 7.20
C PRO A 93 10.18 -6.85 7.22
N LEU A 94 9.05 -6.16 7.14
CA LEU A 94 7.72 -6.79 7.00
C LEU A 94 7.46 -7.30 5.58
N LEU A 95 8.15 -6.74 4.57
CA LEU A 95 8.07 -7.21 3.20
C LEU A 95 8.93 -8.46 3.04
N THR A 96 8.36 -9.58 3.39
CA THR A 96 8.99 -10.91 3.30
C THR A 96 8.48 -11.67 2.08
N PRO A 97 9.19 -12.72 1.59
CA PRO A 97 8.65 -13.59 0.54
C PRO A 97 7.27 -14.16 0.87
N ALA A 98 7.02 -14.46 2.15
CA ALA A 98 5.70 -14.90 2.60
C ALA A 98 4.62 -13.80 2.45
N ALA A 99 4.94 -12.54 2.78
CA ALA A 99 4.03 -11.41 2.57
C ALA A 99 3.73 -11.19 1.08
N ILE A 100 4.72 -11.34 0.22
CA ILE A 100 4.56 -11.24 -1.25
C ILE A 100 3.66 -12.37 -1.76
N SER A 101 3.88 -13.61 -1.30
CA SER A 101 3.00 -14.73 -1.62
C SER A 101 1.55 -14.47 -1.18
N HIS A 102 1.34 -13.90 0.01
CA HIS A 102 0.00 -13.52 0.48
C HIS A 102 -0.63 -12.42 -0.39
N PHE A 103 0.14 -11.46 -0.89
CA PHE A 103 -0.38 -10.49 -1.85
C PHE A 103 -0.84 -11.16 -3.15
N GLN A 104 -0.07 -12.11 -3.68
CA GLN A 104 -0.44 -12.91 -4.85
C GLN A 104 -1.73 -13.72 -4.60
N ASP A 105 -1.83 -14.38 -3.45
CA ASP A 105 -3.01 -15.16 -3.05
C ASP A 105 -4.27 -14.30 -2.87
N CYS A 106 -4.12 -13.01 -2.57
CA CYS A 106 -5.24 -12.07 -2.56
C CYS A 106 -5.77 -11.75 -3.97
N GLY A 107 -5.04 -12.11 -5.03
CA GLY A 107 -5.42 -11.82 -6.41
C GLY A 107 -5.19 -10.37 -6.83
N ILE A 108 -4.25 -9.67 -6.22
CA ILE A 108 -3.90 -8.30 -6.62
C ILE A 108 -3.37 -8.26 -8.05
N SER A 109 -3.60 -7.16 -8.74
CA SER A 109 -3.15 -6.98 -10.12
C SER A 109 -1.69 -6.60 -10.23
N ARG A 110 -1.20 -5.76 -9.31
CA ARG A 110 0.20 -5.28 -9.29
C ARG A 110 0.63 -4.92 -7.88
N MET A 111 1.91 -5.13 -7.62
CA MET A 111 2.65 -4.56 -6.50
C MET A 111 3.69 -3.58 -7.03
N ALA A 112 3.93 -2.49 -6.33
CA ALA A 112 5.00 -1.56 -6.65
C ALA A 112 5.82 -1.25 -5.40
N ILE A 113 7.14 -1.25 -5.55
CA ILE A 113 8.10 -0.87 -4.51
C ILE A 113 8.84 0.35 -4.99
N SER A 114 9.02 1.34 -4.12
CA SER A 114 9.75 2.56 -4.47
C SER A 114 11.25 2.33 -4.43
N LEU A 115 11.94 2.83 -5.44
CA LEU A 115 13.40 2.88 -5.53
C LEU A 115 13.82 4.32 -5.82
N ASP A 116 14.51 4.96 -4.87
CA ASP A 116 14.82 6.40 -4.90
C ASP A 116 16.29 6.72 -5.16
N GLY A 117 17.10 5.71 -5.45
CA GLY A 117 18.51 5.90 -5.76
C GLY A 117 19.09 4.72 -6.54
N PRO A 118 20.22 4.94 -7.23
CA PRO A 118 20.89 3.89 -7.98
C PRO A 118 21.70 2.93 -7.09
N ASP A 119 21.91 3.29 -5.83
CA ASP A 119 22.70 2.55 -4.86
C ASP A 119 22.16 2.69 -3.44
N ALA A 120 22.62 1.81 -2.55
CA ALA A 120 22.17 1.78 -1.14
C ALA A 120 22.45 3.11 -0.40
N PRO A 121 23.62 3.76 -0.49
CA PRO A 121 23.85 5.03 0.19
C PRO A 121 22.84 6.11 -0.18
N THR A 122 22.52 6.26 -1.45
CA THR A 122 21.55 7.25 -1.96
C THR A 122 20.14 6.91 -1.51
N HIS A 123 19.70 5.67 -1.76
CA HIS A 123 18.36 5.22 -1.44
C HIS A 123 18.08 5.24 0.07
N ASP A 124 18.97 4.65 0.86
CA ASP A 124 18.81 4.53 2.32
C ASP A 124 18.82 5.89 3.00
N SER A 125 19.65 6.84 2.53
CA SER A 125 19.65 8.21 3.05
C SER A 125 18.32 8.92 2.79
N PHE A 126 17.68 8.66 1.65
CA PHE A 126 16.39 9.22 1.28
C PHE A 126 15.24 8.59 2.08
N ARG A 127 15.33 7.28 2.34
CA ARG A 127 14.37 6.52 3.16
C ARG A 127 14.56 6.71 4.67
N GLY A 128 15.72 7.24 5.09
CA GLY A 128 16.08 7.45 6.49
C GLY A 128 16.38 6.19 7.28
N VAL A 129 16.49 5.03 6.62
CA VAL A 129 16.74 3.72 7.23
C VAL A 129 17.70 2.92 6.36
N ARG A 130 18.74 2.35 6.97
CA ARG A 130 19.73 1.51 6.28
C ARG A 130 19.13 0.15 5.89
N GLY A 131 19.58 -0.39 4.74
CA GLY A 131 19.21 -1.73 4.25
C GLY A 131 17.89 -1.76 3.48
N THR A 132 17.23 -0.63 3.28
CA THR A 132 15.98 -0.57 2.51
C THR A 132 16.22 -0.76 1.01
N PHE A 133 17.41 -0.39 0.51
CA PHE A 133 17.82 -0.66 -0.86
C PHE A 133 17.88 -2.16 -1.13
N ASP A 134 18.61 -2.89 -0.28
CA ASP A 134 18.78 -4.34 -0.44
C ASP A 134 17.44 -5.06 -0.37
N THR A 135 16.54 -4.64 0.54
CA THR A 135 15.18 -5.18 0.62
C THR A 135 14.40 -4.89 -0.67
N ALA A 136 14.47 -3.67 -1.21
CA ALA A 136 13.77 -3.31 -2.45
C ALA A 136 14.32 -4.07 -3.66
N GLU A 137 15.63 -4.31 -3.74
CA GLU A 137 16.28 -5.07 -4.83
C GLU A 137 16.00 -6.58 -4.75
N SER A 138 15.94 -7.17 -3.56
CA SER A 138 15.70 -8.61 -3.40
C SER A 138 14.28 -9.03 -3.76
N GLU A 139 13.34 -8.09 -3.78
CA GLU A 139 11.91 -8.32 -4.01
C GLU A 139 11.40 -7.80 -5.38
N ARG A 140 12.32 -7.57 -6.31
CA ARG A 140 12.03 -7.13 -7.71
C ARG A 140 11.57 -8.26 -8.60
#